data_b0f7157cdef093ebee43731446c90c5f
#
_entry.id   b0f7157cdef093ebee43731446c90c5f
#
_cell.length_a   1.000
_cell.length_b   1.000
_cell.length_c   1.000
_cell.angle_alpha   90.00
_cell.angle_beta   90.00
_cell.angle_gamma   90.00
#
_symmetry.space_group_name_H-M   'P 1'
#
loop_
_entity.id
_entity.type
_entity.pdbx_description
1 polymer ?
#
loop_
_entity_poly.entity_id
_entity_poly.type
_entity_poly.pdbx_seq_one_letter_code
_entity_poly.pdbx_strand_id
1 'polypeptide(L)'
;MWKLAKENEPSWKSPWGQGRPGWHIECSAMIHGLFGNQGIDIHCGGNDLIFPHHENERAQSESAFNSKFVNFWLHNGMVNLAGKKMSKSEGNIKLLSEYLDMFDGNTIRYFFLRANYRKPQELSLIHI
;
A
#
# COMPACT_ATOMS: atom_id res chain seq x y z
N MET A 1 15.15 -4.34 4.86
CA MET A 1 16.22 -5.27 4.45
C MET A 1 16.87 -4.76 3.18
N TRP A 2 18.20 -4.89 3.09
CA TRP A 2 18.96 -4.63 1.88
C TRP A 2 18.84 -5.81 0.90
N LYS A 3 18.62 -5.51 -0.38
CA LYS A 3 18.57 -6.52 -1.45
C LYS A 3 19.79 -6.37 -2.33
N LEU A 4 20.52 -7.45 -2.58
CA LEU A 4 21.64 -7.45 -3.50
C LEU A 4 21.19 -7.07 -4.90
N ALA A 5 22.05 -6.34 -5.62
CA ALA A 5 21.75 -5.89 -6.98
C ALA A 5 21.62 -7.08 -7.93
N LYS A 6 20.66 -6.95 -8.82
CA LYS A 6 20.54 -7.76 -10.03
C LYS A 6 20.99 -6.95 -11.24
N GLU A 7 21.29 -7.64 -12.31
CA GLU A 7 21.64 -7.01 -13.57
C GLU A 7 20.54 -6.04 -14.04
N ASN A 8 20.94 -4.84 -14.41
CA ASN A 8 20.04 -3.76 -14.86
C ASN A 8 19.07 -3.18 -13.79
N GLU A 9 19.28 -3.47 -12.50
CA GLU A 9 18.55 -2.79 -11.42
C GLU A 9 19.33 -1.55 -10.92
N PRO A 10 18.63 -0.45 -10.54
CA PRO A 10 19.24 0.64 -9.78
C PRO A 10 19.88 0.10 -8.50
N SER A 11 21.09 0.53 -8.21
CA SER A 11 21.80 0.01 -7.04
C SER A 11 22.79 1.00 -6.45
N TRP A 12 23.09 0.83 -5.18
CA TRP A 12 23.99 1.67 -4.40
C TRP A 12 25.01 0.82 -3.65
N LYS A 13 26.16 1.41 -3.35
CA LYS A 13 27.16 0.80 -2.49
C LYS A 13 26.69 0.78 -1.03
N SER A 14 26.92 -0.33 -0.33
CA SER A 14 26.65 -0.45 1.09
C SER A 14 27.71 -1.33 1.77
N PRO A 15 27.76 -1.36 3.12
CA PRO A 15 28.60 -2.31 3.84
C PRO A 15 28.30 -3.79 3.54
N TRP A 16 27.12 -4.07 3.01
CA TRP A 16 26.64 -5.41 2.65
C TRP A 16 26.78 -5.71 1.16
N GLY A 17 27.47 -4.87 0.42
CA GLY A 17 27.66 -5.00 -1.02
C GLY A 17 26.79 -4.06 -1.84
N GLN A 18 26.91 -4.19 -3.16
CA GLN A 18 26.11 -3.42 -4.12
C GLN A 18 24.66 -3.92 -4.08
N GLY A 19 23.70 -3.01 -3.93
CA GLY A 19 22.29 -3.39 -3.82
C GLY A 19 21.35 -2.22 -3.69
N ARG A 20 20.15 -2.50 -3.26
CA ARG A 20 19.09 -1.52 -3.04
C ARG A 20 18.31 -1.76 -1.75
N PRO A 21 17.66 -0.74 -1.20
CA PRO A 21 16.73 -0.93 -0.08
C PRO A 21 15.56 -1.83 -0.48
N GLY A 22 15.02 -2.54 0.48
CA GLY A 22 13.77 -3.27 0.29
C GLY A 22 12.57 -2.33 0.37
N TRP A 23 11.46 -2.75 -0.19
CA TRP A 23 10.22 -1.95 -0.29
C TRP A 23 9.76 -1.28 1.03
N HIS A 24 9.82 -1.98 2.16
CA HIS A 24 9.28 -1.46 3.42
C HIS A 24 10.01 -0.19 3.91
N ILE A 25 11.33 -0.13 3.75
CA ILE A 25 12.13 1.02 4.18
C ILE A 25 11.91 2.25 3.29
N GLU A 26 11.44 2.06 2.07
CA GLU A 26 11.12 3.16 1.16
C GLU A 26 9.99 4.02 1.74
N CYS A 27 8.90 3.41 2.20
CA CYS A 27 7.78 4.12 2.84
C CYS A 27 8.20 4.76 4.16
N SER A 28 8.94 4.06 5.00
CA SER A 28 9.49 4.61 6.24
C SER A 28 10.32 5.85 5.99
N ALA A 29 11.22 5.80 5.00
CA ALA A 29 12.08 6.93 4.64
C ALA A 29 11.30 8.12 4.05
N MET A 30 10.30 7.85 3.20
CA MET A 30 9.45 8.90 2.63
C MET A 30 8.63 9.62 3.70
N ILE A 31 8.04 8.88 4.64
CA ILE A 31 7.26 9.46 5.74
C ILE A 31 8.16 10.35 6.60
N HIS A 32 9.34 9.87 6.99
CA HIS A 32 10.27 10.69 7.77
C HIS A 32 10.79 11.90 6.99
N GLY A 33 11.03 11.77 5.70
CA GLY A 33 11.46 12.88 4.84
C GLY A 33 10.42 13.99 4.73
N LEU A 34 9.12 13.65 4.78
CA LEU A 34 8.03 14.61 4.65
C LEU A 34 7.53 15.16 5.98
N PHE A 35 7.45 14.32 7.02
CA PHE A 35 6.80 14.65 8.30
C PHE A 35 7.78 14.75 9.47
N GLY A 36 9.07 14.44 9.26
CA GLY A 36 10.06 14.41 10.34
C GLY A 36 9.82 13.26 11.33
N ASN A 37 10.30 13.42 12.56
CA ASN A 37 10.28 12.37 13.59
C ASN A 37 9.02 12.39 14.48
N GLN A 38 8.04 13.22 14.17
CA GLN A 38 6.82 13.36 14.98
C GLN A 38 5.82 12.22 14.77
N GLY A 39 6.08 11.35 13.79
CA GLY A 39 5.12 10.35 13.36
C GLY A 39 3.95 10.95 12.57
N ILE A 40 2.98 10.12 12.25
CA ILE A 40 1.78 10.53 11.50
C ILE A 40 0.51 10.10 12.25
N ASP A 41 -0.58 10.83 12.01
CA ASP A 41 -1.85 10.51 12.67
C ASP A 41 -2.47 9.23 12.12
N ILE A 42 -2.55 9.11 10.80
CA ILE A 42 -3.23 8.00 10.14
C ILE A 42 -2.35 7.41 9.03
N HIS A 43 -2.20 6.09 9.04
CA HIS A 43 -1.59 5.32 7.95
C HIS A 43 -2.57 4.25 7.46
N CYS A 44 -2.85 4.27 6.16
CA CYS A 44 -3.86 3.43 5.56
C CYS A 44 -3.26 2.44 4.56
N GLY A 45 -3.91 1.29 4.38
CA GLY A 45 -3.54 0.33 3.35
C GLY A 45 -4.54 -0.81 3.21
N GLY A 46 -4.29 -1.72 2.32
CA GLY A 46 -5.05 -2.95 2.22
C GLY A 46 -4.72 -3.93 3.36
N ASN A 47 -5.62 -4.85 3.65
CA ASN A 47 -5.41 -5.89 4.67
C ASN A 47 -4.14 -6.73 4.42
N ASP A 48 -3.73 -6.87 3.17
CA ASP A 48 -2.51 -7.58 2.78
C ASP A 48 -1.22 -6.86 3.15
N LEU A 49 -1.29 -5.57 3.48
CA LEU A 49 -0.15 -4.77 3.94
C LEU A 49 0.07 -4.83 5.45
N ILE A 50 -0.88 -5.33 6.25
CA ILE A 50 -0.71 -5.45 7.71
C ILE A 50 0.61 -6.15 7.99
N PHE A 51 0.82 -7.31 7.38
CA PHE A 51 2.04 -8.07 7.48
C PHE A 51 2.47 -8.57 6.08
N PRO A 52 3.74 -8.43 5.74
CA PRO A 52 4.85 -7.90 6.58
C PRO A 52 5.10 -6.38 6.43
N HIS A 53 4.36 -5.67 5.57
CA HIS A 53 4.75 -4.31 5.15
C HIS A 53 4.66 -3.29 6.28
N HIS A 54 3.48 -3.04 6.82
CA HIS A 54 3.24 -2.05 7.87
C HIS A 54 3.94 -2.40 9.20
N GLU A 55 4.00 -3.67 9.57
CA GLU A 55 4.75 -4.08 10.75
C GLU A 55 6.26 -3.84 10.58
N ASN A 56 6.80 -4.02 9.39
CA ASN A 56 8.20 -3.67 9.12
C ASN A 56 8.43 -2.15 9.12
N GLU A 57 7.53 -1.36 8.55
CA GLU A 57 7.63 0.11 8.60
C GLU A 57 7.63 0.61 10.04
N ARG A 58 6.71 0.09 10.86
CA ARG A 58 6.61 0.40 12.28
C ARG A 58 7.88 0.04 13.02
N ALA A 59 8.37 -1.19 12.86
CA ALA A 59 9.58 -1.64 13.52
C ALA A 59 10.81 -0.81 13.11
N GLN A 60 10.96 -0.48 11.83
CA GLN A 60 12.04 0.35 11.31
C GLN A 60 11.99 1.77 11.88
N SER A 61 10.83 2.41 11.84
CA SER A 61 10.66 3.79 12.24
C SER A 61 10.77 3.97 13.75
N GLU A 62 10.08 3.15 14.53
CA GLU A 62 10.11 3.23 16.00
C GLU A 62 11.50 2.89 16.55
N SER A 63 12.22 1.93 15.95
CA SER A 63 13.58 1.63 16.34
C SER A 63 14.60 2.71 15.97
N ALA A 64 14.44 3.35 14.82
CA ALA A 64 15.37 4.38 14.36
C ALA A 64 15.22 5.70 15.13
N PHE A 65 14.01 6.09 15.50
CA PHE A 65 13.69 7.40 16.04
C PHE A 65 13.22 7.38 17.49
N ASN A 66 13.09 6.22 18.10
CA ASN A 66 12.62 6.04 19.49
C ASN A 66 11.32 6.81 19.77
N SER A 67 10.41 6.84 18.82
CA SER A 67 9.15 7.56 18.90
C SER A 67 8.04 6.73 18.25
N LYS A 68 6.79 6.99 18.65
CA LYS A 68 5.63 6.33 18.03
C LYS A 68 5.53 6.75 16.56
N PHE A 69 5.45 5.78 15.67
CA PHE A 69 5.43 6.04 14.23
C PHE A 69 4.06 6.48 13.72
N VAL A 70 2.99 5.78 14.09
CA VAL A 70 1.62 6.01 13.60
C VAL A 70 0.63 5.94 14.74
N ASN A 71 -0.29 6.91 14.83
CA ASN A 71 -1.34 6.91 15.84
C ASN A 71 -2.45 5.91 15.53
N PHE A 72 -2.93 5.89 14.28
CA PHE A 72 -4.03 5.02 13.85
C PHE A 72 -3.70 4.31 12.55
N TRP A 73 -3.78 2.98 12.57
CA TRP A 73 -3.65 2.13 11.40
C TRP A 73 -5.04 1.76 10.88
N LEU A 74 -5.30 2.00 9.61
CA LEU A 74 -6.55 1.68 8.95
C LEU A 74 -6.31 0.71 7.80
N HIS A 75 -6.99 -0.43 7.83
CA HIS A 75 -6.85 -1.44 6.79
C HIS A 75 -8.19 -1.72 6.13
N ASN A 76 -8.25 -1.55 4.81
CA ASN A 76 -9.43 -1.84 4.03
C ASN A 76 -9.39 -3.25 3.45
N GLY A 77 -10.58 -3.80 3.22
CA GLY A 77 -10.77 -5.03 2.49
C GLY A 77 -10.32 -4.89 1.03
N MET A 78 -10.09 -6.02 0.41
CA MET A 78 -9.68 -6.07 -1.00
C MET A 78 -10.84 -5.79 -1.95
N VAL A 79 -10.54 -5.18 -3.09
CA VAL A 79 -11.46 -5.13 -4.22
C VAL A 79 -11.21 -6.37 -5.06
N ASN A 80 -12.26 -7.15 -5.25
CA ASN A 80 -12.24 -8.35 -6.07
C ASN A 80 -12.90 -8.11 -7.43
N LEU A 81 -12.49 -8.86 -8.41
CA LEU A 81 -13.13 -8.92 -9.72
C LEU A 81 -13.39 -10.39 -10.08
N ALA A 82 -14.66 -10.74 -10.33
CA ALA A 82 -15.10 -12.12 -10.60
C ALA A 82 -14.63 -13.13 -9.53
N GLY A 83 -14.78 -12.76 -8.24
CA GLY A 83 -14.41 -13.59 -7.09
C GLY A 83 -12.92 -13.72 -6.82
N LYS A 84 -12.07 -13.01 -7.57
CA LYS A 84 -10.62 -13.02 -7.39
C LYS A 84 -10.12 -11.65 -6.99
N LYS A 85 -9.05 -11.60 -6.17
CA LYS A 85 -8.34 -10.37 -5.85
C LYS A 85 -7.91 -9.69 -7.16
N MET A 86 -8.21 -8.40 -7.28
CA MET A 86 -7.69 -7.58 -8.37
C MET A 86 -6.20 -7.34 -8.15
N SER A 87 -5.36 -7.85 -9.04
CA SER A 87 -3.89 -7.70 -8.94
C SER A 87 -3.20 -7.79 -10.30
N LYS A 88 -2.00 -7.20 -10.39
CA LYS A 88 -1.18 -7.28 -11.61
C LYS A 88 -0.78 -8.71 -11.96
N SER A 89 -0.50 -9.53 -10.96
CA SER A 89 -0.11 -10.94 -11.15
C SER A 89 -1.24 -11.80 -11.73
N GLU A 90 -2.49 -11.45 -11.44
CA GLU A 90 -3.67 -12.12 -12.00
C GLU A 90 -4.08 -11.57 -13.37
N GLY A 91 -3.49 -10.47 -13.80
CA GLY A 91 -3.81 -9.84 -15.09
C GLY A 91 -5.24 -9.28 -15.19
N ASN A 92 -5.91 -9.11 -14.05
CA ASN A 92 -7.32 -8.72 -13.96
C ASN A 92 -7.51 -7.28 -13.44
N ILE A 93 -6.49 -6.44 -13.57
CA ILE A 93 -6.59 -5.02 -13.18
C ILE A 93 -7.52 -4.28 -14.14
N LYS A 94 -8.42 -3.51 -13.55
CA LYS A 94 -9.20 -2.47 -14.21
C LYS A 94 -8.79 -1.11 -13.66
N LEU A 95 -8.43 -0.19 -14.54
CA LEU A 95 -8.04 1.15 -14.13
C LEU A 95 -9.27 1.98 -13.76
N LEU A 96 -9.11 2.87 -12.80
CA LEU A 96 -10.18 3.82 -12.42
C LEU A 96 -10.64 4.66 -13.62
N SER A 97 -9.73 5.05 -14.51
CA SER A 97 -10.04 5.78 -15.74
C SER A 97 -11.03 5.03 -16.63
N GLU A 98 -10.87 3.72 -16.79
CA GLU A 98 -11.79 2.89 -17.58
C GLU A 98 -13.22 2.88 -17.01
N TYR A 99 -13.35 2.94 -15.69
CA TYR A 99 -14.66 3.06 -15.04
C TYR A 99 -15.24 4.47 -15.15
N LEU A 100 -14.41 5.51 -15.12
CA LEU A 100 -14.84 6.90 -15.30
C LEU A 100 -15.32 7.20 -16.73
N ASP A 101 -14.89 6.41 -17.70
CA ASP A 101 -15.42 6.49 -19.08
C ASP A 101 -16.84 5.90 -19.17
N MET A 102 -17.24 5.03 -18.24
CA MET A 102 -18.55 4.36 -18.25
C MET A 102 -19.53 4.90 -17.21
N PHE A 103 -19.01 5.40 -16.08
CA PHE A 103 -19.81 5.84 -14.93
C PHE A 103 -19.35 7.17 -14.43
N ASP A 104 -20.26 7.97 -13.89
CA ASP A 104 -19.89 9.21 -13.21
C ASP A 104 -19.14 8.94 -11.91
N GLY A 105 -18.31 9.91 -11.50
CA GLY A 105 -17.44 9.75 -10.33
C GLY A 105 -18.20 9.53 -9.01
N ASN A 106 -19.43 10.05 -8.86
CA ASN A 106 -20.22 9.86 -7.65
C ASN A 106 -20.77 8.44 -7.57
N THR A 107 -21.13 7.84 -8.69
CA THR A 107 -21.53 6.42 -8.77
C THR A 107 -20.39 5.52 -8.29
N ILE A 108 -19.16 5.76 -8.75
CA ILE A 108 -17.97 5.01 -8.30
C ILE A 108 -17.70 5.24 -6.80
N ARG A 109 -17.80 6.48 -6.33
CA ARG A 109 -17.64 6.78 -4.90
C ARG A 109 -18.69 6.10 -4.04
N TYR A 110 -19.95 6.09 -4.48
CA TYR A 110 -21.03 5.37 -3.81
C TYR A 110 -20.74 3.88 -3.71
N PHE A 111 -20.25 3.26 -4.78
CA PHE A 111 -19.84 1.86 -4.76
C PHE A 111 -18.86 1.58 -3.61
N PHE A 112 -17.81 2.38 -3.45
CA PHE A 112 -16.83 2.17 -2.37
C PHE A 112 -17.39 2.45 -0.98
N LEU A 113 -18.33 3.38 -0.85
CA LEU A 113 -18.87 3.80 0.44
C LEU A 113 -20.05 2.95 0.93
N ARG A 114 -20.72 2.19 0.07
CA ARG A 114 -21.90 1.40 0.43
C ARG A 114 -21.63 0.22 1.35
N ALA A 115 -20.40 -0.26 1.39
CA ALA A 115 -19.99 -1.38 2.22
C ALA A 115 -19.03 -0.94 3.33
N ASN A 116 -18.95 -1.74 4.39
CA ASN A 116 -17.95 -1.51 5.41
C ASN A 116 -16.54 -1.66 4.81
N TYR A 117 -15.69 -0.66 4.98
CA TYR A 117 -14.36 -0.58 4.37
C TYR A 117 -13.44 -1.77 4.71
N ARG A 118 -13.67 -2.45 5.84
CA ARG A 118 -12.89 -3.62 6.26
C ARG A 118 -13.26 -4.90 5.53
N LYS A 119 -14.40 -4.92 4.83
CA LYS A 119 -14.86 -6.09 4.09
C LYS A 119 -14.39 -6.05 2.65
N PRO A 120 -14.07 -7.20 2.06
CA PRO A 120 -13.81 -7.25 0.62
C PRO A 120 -15.07 -6.84 -0.15
N GLN A 121 -14.85 -6.16 -1.28
CA GLN A 121 -15.93 -5.72 -2.17
C GLN A 121 -15.75 -6.35 -3.54
N GLU A 122 -16.86 -6.83 -4.10
CA GLU A 122 -16.89 -7.37 -5.46
C GLU A 122 -17.20 -6.25 -6.44
N LEU A 123 -16.24 -5.95 -7.33
CA LEU A 123 -16.41 -4.96 -8.38
C LEU A 123 -17.04 -5.63 -9.60
N SER A 124 -18.32 -5.39 -9.82
CA SER A 124 -19.04 -5.90 -10.98
C SER A 124 -20.07 -4.88 -11.46
N LEU A 125 -20.45 -4.97 -12.72
CA LEU A 125 -21.47 -4.11 -13.34
C LEU A 125 -22.85 -4.18 -12.68
N ILE A 126 -23.15 -5.24 -11.93
CA ILE A 126 -24.39 -5.38 -11.17
C ILE A 126 -24.35 -4.54 -9.88
N HIS A 127 -23.18 -4.21 -9.41
CA HIS A 127 -22.96 -3.51 -8.13
C HIS A 127 -22.66 -2.01 -8.30
N ILE A 128 -22.38 -1.57 -9.48
CA ILE A 128 -22.25 -0.19 -9.91
C ILE A 128 -23.49 0.21 -10.72
#